data_fce8d0f475f92b252c98906c8ac3e238
#
_entry.id   fce8d0f475f92b252c98906c8ac3e238
#
_cell.length_a   1.000
_cell.length_b   1.000
_cell.length_c   1.000
_cell.angle_alpha   90.00
_cell.angle_beta   90.00
_cell.angle_gamma   90.00
#
_symmetry.space_group_name_H-M   'P 1'
#
loop_
_entity.id
_entity.type
_entity.pdbx_description
1 polymer ?
#
loop_
_entity_poly.entity_id
_entity_poly.type
_entity_poly.pdbx_seq_one_letter_code
_entity_poly.pdbx_strand_id
1 'polypeptide(L)'
;LESALETFNISNDETEYHYTLYYYDQAGNLRRTVPPLGVSIVSNAADLVKINSDRDNSLLGSARTFNTTHTMASTYEYNSLNQLVKQNTPDGGTSQFWYDELGRLVVSQNDQQANDDLYSYTIYDALGRISEVGQIDNSTVMTYKIARSDPSGTSLASWRLAANGKDQVTK
;
A
#
# COMPACT_ATOMS: atom_id res chain seq x y z
N LEU A 1 -53.52 -14.46 -46.96
CA LEU A 1 -52.91 -14.95 -45.70
C LEU A 1 -51.60 -14.22 -45.48
N GLU A 2 -51.68 -13.08 -44.73
CA GLU A 2 -50.48 -12.41 -44.23
C GLU A 2 -49.90 -13.25 -43.12
N SER A 3 -48.66 -13.66 -43.28
CA SER A 3 -47.90 -14.32 -42.20
C SER A 3 -47.48 -13.22 -41.22
N ALA A 4 -48.07 -13.21 -40.05
CA ALA A 4 -47.57 -12.39 -38.95
C ALA A 4 -46.20 -12.93 -38.51
N LEU A 5 -45.16 -12.13 -38.74
CA LEU A 5 -43.83 -12.37 -38.21
C LEU A 5 -43.80 -11.84 -36.77
N GLU A 6 -43.93 -12.70 -35.79
CA GLU A 6 -43.68 -12.35 -34.40
C GLU A 6 -42.17 -12.27 -34.16
N THR A 7 -41.67 -11.09 -33.87
CA THR A 7 -40.25 -10.90 -33.46
C THR A 7 -40.18 -10.96 -31.96
N PHE A 8 -39.54 -12.01 -31.44
CA PHE A 8 -39.30 -12.17 -30.01
C PHE A 8 -38.00 -11.46 -29.66
N ASN A 9 -38.06 -10.33 -28.95
CA ASN A 9 -36.89 -9.68 -28.39
C ASN A 9 -36.71 -10.10 -26.93
N ILE A 10 -35.71 -10.87 -26.65
CA ILE A 10 -35.27 -11.17 -25.27
C ILE A 10 -34.14 -10.18 -24.93
N SER A 11 -34.42 -9.21 -24.07
CA SER A 11 -33.39 -8.42 -23.41
C SER A 11 -33.02 -9.13 -22.11
N ASN A 12 -31.83 -9.69 -22.03
CA ASN A 12 -31.24 -10.18 -20.78
C ASN A 12 -30.42 -9.04 -20.20
N ASP A 13 -30.78 -8.59 -19.00
CA ASP A 13 -29.87 -7.81 -18.17
C ASP A 13 -28.81 -8.79 -17.61
N GLU A 14 -27.64 -8.81 -18.22
CA GLU A 14 -26.51 -9.57 -17.66
C GLU A 14 -26.06 -8.88 -16.38
N THR A 15 -26.24 -9.55 -15.25
CA THR A 15 -25.74 -9.07 -13.97
C THR A 15 -24.23 -9.31 -13.93
N GLU A 16 -23.44 -8.25 -14.07
CA GLU A 16 -21.99 -8.32 -13.96
C GLU A 16 -21.59 -8.30 -12.49
N TYR A 17 -20.84 -9.33 -12.04
CA TYR A 17 -20.32 -9.37 -10.69
C TYR A 17 -19.04 -8.53 -10.59
N HIS A 18 -19.02 -7.57 -9.67
CA HIS A 18 -17.86 -6.77 -9.37
C HIS A 18 -17.09 -7.37 -8.19
N TYR A 19 -15.83 -7.75 -8.42
CA TYR A 19 -14.97 -8.37 -7.42
C TYR A 19 -13.92 -7.39 -6.91
N THR A 20 -13.67 -7.39 -5.60
CA THR A 20 -12.45 -6.83 -5.02
C THR A 20 -11.36 -7.91 -5.04
N LEU A 21 -10.19 -7.57 -5.57
CA LEU A 21 -9.06 -8.49 -5.61
C LEU A 21 -8.08 -8.20 -4.48
N TYR A 22 -7.66 -9.26 -3.79
CA TYR A 22 -6.67 -9.22 -2.72
C TYR A 22 -5.48 -10.08 -3.09
N TYR A 23 -4.27 -9.52 -2.98
CA TYR A 23 -3.02 -10.20 -3.27
C TYR A 23 -2.19 -10.27 -2.01
N TYR A 24 -1.69 -11.46 -1.70
CA TYR A 24 -0.90 -11.72 -0.50
C TYR A 24 0.50 -12.18 -0.86
N ASP A 25 1.47 -11.92 0.01
CA ASP A 25 2.80 -12.51 -0.09
C ASP A 25 2.86 -13.92 0.51
N GLN A 26 4.04 -14.54 0.47
CA GLN A 26 4.23 -15.90 1.02
C GLN A 26 4.09 -15.96 2.55
N ALA A 27 4.25 -14.83 3.25
CA ALA A 27 4.06 -14.72 4.69
C ALA A 27 2.60 -14.47 5.08
N GLY A 28 1.68 -14.31 4.10
CA GLY A 28 0.27 -14.02 4.32
C GLY A 28 -0.05 -12.54 4.51
N ASN A 29 0.90 -11.63 4.27
CA ASN A 29 0.65 -10.19 4.33
C ASN A 29 -0.06 -9.72 3.07
N LEU A 30 -1.04 -8.82 3.23
CA LEU A 30 -1.74 -8.19 2.12
C LEU A 30 -0.82 -7.23 1.36
N ARG A 31 -0.46 -7.56 0.12
CA ARG A 31 0.45 -6.76 -0.73
C ARG A 31 -0.26 -5.77 -1.62
N ARG A 32 -1.47 -6.11 -2.06
CA ARG A 32 -2.23 -5.29 -2.99
C ARG A 32 -3.73 -5.55 -2.86
N THR A 33 -4.52 -4.49 -2.95
CA THR A 33 -5.98 -4.55 -3.07
C THR A 33 -6.40 -3.79 -4.33
N VAL A 34 -7.32 -4.36 -5.10
CA VAL A 34 -7.91 -3.69 -6.27
C VAL A 34 -9.42 -3.64 -6.07
N PRO A 35 -10.04 -2.45 -5.98
CA PRO A 35 -11.48 -2.33 -5.86
C PRO A 35 -12.16 -2.75 -7.17
N PRO A 36 -13.45 -3.07 -7.16
CA PRO A 36 -14.20 -3.54 -8.34
C PRO A 36 -14.04 -2.62 -9.56
N LEU A 37 -14.10 -1.31 -9.35
CA LEU A 37 -13.97 -0.31 -10.42
C LEU A 37 -12.56 -0.29 -11.05
N GLY A 38 -11.55 -0.75 -10.32
CA GLY A 38 -10.17 -0.84 -10.80
C GLY A 38 -9.81 -2.16 -11.48
N VAL A 39 -10.72 -3.14 -11.47
CA VAL A 39 -10.46 -4.46 -12.05
C VAL A 39 -10.57 -4.40 -13.58
N SER A 40 -9.47 -4.68 -14.26
CA SER A 40 -9.47 -4.87 -15.72
C SER A 40 -9.84 -6.32 -16.02
N ILE A 41 -11.00 -6.52 -16.65
CA ILE A 41 -11.47 -7.84 -17.09
C ILE A 41 -10.74 -8.21 -18.38
N VAL A 42 -10.22 -9.43 -18.45
CA VAL A 42 -9.58 -9.97 -19.63
C VAL A 42 -10.62 -10.71 -20.47
N SER A 43 -11.11 -10.06 -21.52
CA SER A 43 -12.08 -10.65 -22.47
C SER A 43 -11.49 -10.97 -23.84
N ASN A 44 -10.26 -10.49 -24.13
CA ASN A 44 -9.61 -10.69 -25.41
C ASN A 44 -9.09 -12.13 -25.52
N ALA A 45 -9.50 -12.83 -26.58
CA ALA A 45 -9.08 -14.22 -26.83
C ALA A 45 -7.55 -14.40 -26.93
N ALA A 46 -6.83 -13.42 -27.51
CA ALA A 46 -5.36 -13.48 -27.61
C ALA A 46 -4.68 -13.40 -26.23
N ASP A 47 -5.24 -12.63 -25.29
CA ASP A 47 -4.70 -12.53 -23.94
C ASP A 47 -5.05 -13.76 -23.09
N LEU A 48 -6.22 -14.37 -23.32
CA LEU A 48 -6.57 -15.64 -22.70
C LEU A 48 -5.61 -16.78 -23.13
N VAL A 49 -5.19 -16.78 -24.40
CA VAL A 49 -4.16 -17.74 -24.90
C VAL A 49 -2.83 -17.52 -24.18
N LYS A 50 -2.38 -16.25 -24.01
CA LYS A 50 -1.14 -15.95 -23.26
C LYS A 50 -1.24 -16.39 -21.80
N ILE A 51 -2.35 -16.11 -21.13
CA ILE A 51 -2.58 -16.51 -19.73
C ILE A 51 -2.51 -18.04 -19.59
N ASN A 52 -3.12 -18.79 -20.50
CA ASN A 52 -3.07 -20.25 -20.48
C ASN A 52 -1.64 -20.75 -20.73
N SER A 53 -0.92 -20.19 -21.72
CA SER A 53 0.48 -20.49 -21.96
C SER A 53 1.36 -20.19 -20.74
N ASP A 54 1.17 -19.04 -20.09
CA ASP A 54 1.90 -18.67 -18.88
C ASP A 54 1.61 -19.62 -17.71
N ARG A 55 0.36 -20.10 -17.60
CA ARG A 55 -0.01 -21.10 -16.59
C ARG A 55 0.75 -22.41 -16.81
N ASP A 56 0.76 -22.91 -18.03
CA ASP A 56 1.44 -24.16 -18.39
C ASP A 56 2.96 -24.03 -18.19
N ASN A 57 3.53 -22.88 -18.59
CA ASN A 57 4.97 -22.61 -18.48
C ASN A 57 5.40 -22.30 -17.04
N SER A 58 4.51 -21.80 -16.17
CA SER A 58 4.84 -21.50 -14.76
C SER A 58 5.18 -22.77 -13.97
N LEU A 59 4.61 -23.92 -14.36
CA LEU A 59 4.97 -25.25 -13.84
C LEU A 59 6.41 -25.63 -14.16
N LEU A 60 6.99 -25.03 -15.21
CA LEU A 60 8.36 -25.23 -15.66
C LEU A 60 9.35 -24.17 -15.14
N GLY A 61 8.88 -23.26 -14.26
CA GLY A 61 9.71 -22.18 -13.67
C GLY A 61 9.94 -20.97 -14.59
N SER A 62 9.22 -20.87 -15.69
CA SER A 62 9.33 -19.72 -16.61
C SER A 62 8.63 -18.48 -16.08
N ALA A 63 9.18 -17.29 -16.39
CA ALA A 63 8.57 -16.02 -16.03
C ALA A 63 7.24 -15.80 -16.78
N ARG A 64 6.28 -15.17 -16.12
CA ARG A 64 5.01 -14.79 -16.75
C ARG A 64 5.22 -13.69 -17.77
N THR A 65 4.58 -13.80 -18.92
CA THR A 65 4.62 -12.83 -20.03
C THR A 65 3.42 -11.90 -20.03
N PHE A 66 2.28 -12.32 -19.45
CA PHE A 66 1.07 -11.55 -19.35
C PHE A 66 0.80 -11.06 -17.92
N ASN A 67 0.64 -9.75 -17.77
CA ASN A 67 0.25 -9.12 -16.52
C ASN A 67 -1.03 -8.29 -16.74
N THR A 68 -2.01 -8.47 -15.88
CA THR A 68 -3.20 -7.62 -15.86
C THR A 68 -2.86 -6.20 -15.36
N THR A 69 -3.31 -5.19 -16.10
CA THR A 69 -3.13 -3.77 -15.74
C THR A 69 -4.35 -3.27 -14.96
N HIS A 70 -4.47 -3.67 -13.70
CA HIS A 70 -5.51 -3.13 -12.83
C HIS A 70 -5.18 -1.70 -12.42
N THR A 71 -6.21 -0.85 -12.37
CA THR A 71 -6.12 0.54 -11.89
C THR A 71 -6.60 0.65 -10.44
N MET A 72 -6.52 1.84 -9.85
CA MET A 72 -7.01 2.13 -8.48
C MET A 72 -6.50 1.16 -7.41
N ALA A 73 -5.32 0.58 -7.61
CA ALA A 73 -4.76 -0.39 -6.68
C ALA A 73 -4.16 0.31 -5.46
N SER A 74 -4.48 -0.18 -4.26
CA SER A 74 -3.70 0.11 -3.06
C SER A 74 -2.60 -0.93 -2.91
N THR A 75 -1.40 -0.50 -2.52
CA THR A 75 -0.24 -1.39 -2.33
C THR A 75 0.34 -1.22 -0.93
N TYR A 76 0.92 -2.30 -0.40
CA TYR A 76 1.44 -2.37 0.96
C TYR A 76 2.80 -3.05 0.97
N GLU A 77 3.75 -2.51 1.74
CA GLU A 77 5.07 -3.08 1.93
C GLU A 77 5.32 -3.32 3.42
N TYR A 78 5.93 -4.45 3.73
CA TYR A 78 6.19 -4.88 5.10
C TYR A 78 7.68 -5.12 5.31
N ASN A 79 8.15 -4.91 6.54
CA ASN A 79 9.49 -5.30 6.95
C ASN A 79 9.55 -6.80 7.32
N SER A 80 10.73 -7.28 7.71
CA SER A 80 10.95 -8.67 8.14
C SER A 80 10.21 -9.09 9.42
N LEU A 81 9.63 -8.13 10.13
CA LEU A 81 8.79 -8.34 11.32
C LEU A 81 7.30 -8.28 11.01
N ASN A 82 6.92 -8.31 9.73
CA ASN A 82 5.54 -8.18 9.23
C ASN A 82 4.86 -6.87 9.66
N GLN A 83 5.62 -5.80 9.89
CA GLN A 83 5.08 -4.47 10.17
C GLN A 83 4.95 -3.69 8.86
N LEU A 84 3.84 -3.00 8.67
CA LEU A 84 3.58 -2.16 7.50
C LEU A 84 4.54 -0.97 7.50
N VAL A 85 5.43 -0.89 6.52
CA VAL A 85 6.41 0.23 6.41
C VAL A 85 6.05 1.23 5.34
N LYS A 86 5.24 0.82 4.35
CA LYS A 86 4.78 1.73 3.30
C LYS A 86 3.42 1.30 2.78
N GLN A 87 2.58 2.27 2.54
CA GLN A 87 1.27 2.11 1.92
C GLN A 87 1.14 3.15 0.81
N ASN A 88 0.58 2.74 -0.32
CA ASN A 88 0.19 3.66 -1.39
C ASN A 88 -1.28 3.42 -1.73
N THR A 89 -2.08 4.47 -1.72
CA THR A 89 -3.50 4.43 -2.08
C THR A 89 -3.79 5.43 -3.19
N PRO A 90 -4.77 5.17 -4.07
CA PRO A 90 -5.10 6.07 -5.18
C PRO A 90 -5.44 7.49 -4.73
N ASP A 91 -6.14 7.63 -3.61
CA ASP A 91 -6.64 8.92 -3.12
C ASP A 91 -5.67 9.59 -2.12
N GLY A 92 -4.98 8.81 -1.29
CA GLY A 92 -4.14 9.31 -0.20
C GLY A 92 -2.65 9.35 -0.52
N GLY A 93 -2.24 8.91 -1.72
CA GLY A 93 -0.84 8.81 -2.08
C GLY A 93 -0.04 7.85 -1.20
N THR A 94 1.23 8.18 -0.97
CA THR A 94 2.15 7.33 -0.22
C THR A 94 2.19 7.72 1.25
N SER A 95 2.05 6.72 2.13
CA SER A 95 2.33 6.86 3.57
C SER A 95 3.45 5.93 3.97
N GLN A 96 4.34 6.40 4.86
CA GLN A 96 5.49 5.66 5.37
C GLN A 96 5.45 5.57 6.88
N PHE A 97 5.97 4.48 7.45
CA PHE A 97 5.90 4.16 8.87
C PHE A 97 7.25 3.64 9.36
N TRP A 98 7.73 4.16 10.48
CA TRP A 98 9.00 3.75 11.10
C TRP A 98 8.78 3.34 12.54
N TYR A 99 9.41 2.24 12.90
CA TYR A 99 9.24 1.57 14.18
C TYR A 99 10.55 1.55 14.96
N ASP A 100 10.44 1.63 16.27
CA ASP A 100 11.58 1.48 17.18
C ASP A 100 12.02 0.00 17.32
N GLU A 101 13.02 -0.26 18.15
CA GLU A 101 13.54 -1.62 18.40
C GLU A 101 12.50 -2.53 19.07
N LEU A 102 11.52 -1.94 19.79
CA LEU A 102 10.43 -2.66 20.44
C LEU A 102 9.23 -2.89 19.50
N GLY A 103 9.32 -2.45 18.26
CA GLY A 103 8.26 -2.61 17.27
C GLY A 103 7.11 -1.60 17.40
N ARG A 104 7.29 -0.52 18.16
CA ARG A 104 6.29 0.54 18.31
C ARG A 104 6.45 1.59 17.22
N LEU A 105 5.35 2.10 16.69
CA LEU A 105 5.36 3.18 15.69
C LEU A 105 5.87 4.47 16.33
N VAL A 106 6.99 4.98 15.87
CA VAL A 106 7.62 6.21 16.40
C VAL A 106 7.54 7.40 15.44
N VAL A 107 7.51 7.15 14.13
CA VAL A 107 7.39 8.20 13.13
C VAL A 107 6.51 7.71 11.99
N SER A 108 5.69 8.62 11.44
CA SER A 108 4.95 8.40 10.20
C SER A 108 4.97 9.65 9.34
N GLN A 109 4.79 9.45 8.04
CA GLN A 109 4.72 10.52 7.06
C GLN A 109 3.70 10.13 5.99
N ASN A 110 2.74 10.99 5.69
CA ASN A 110 1.83 10.82 4.56
C ASN A 110 2.33 11.62 3.35
N ASP A 111 1.68 11.48 2.22
CA ASP A 111 2.05 12.11 0.95
C ASP A 111 2.09 13.65 1.04
N GLN A 112 1.12 14.25 1.71
CA GLN A 112 1.08 15.70 1.93
C GLN A 112 2.24 16.16 2.82
N GLN A 113 2.53 15.44 3.90
CA GLN A 113 3.66 15.75 4.78
C GLN A 113 5.00 15.58 4.07
N ALA A 114 5.11 14.63 3.13
CA ALA A 114 6.34 14.41 2.37
C ALA A 114 6.69 15.58 1.44
N ASN A 115 5.68 16.32 0.95
CA ASN A 115 5.90 17.52 0.14
C ASN A 115 6.43 18.71 0.96
N ASP A 116 6.16 18.73 2.25
CA ASP A 116 6.49 19.84 3.17
C ASP A 116 7.60 19.46 4.17
N ASP A 117 8.30 18.34 3.98
CA ASP A 117 9.30 17.80 4.92
C ASP A 117 8.78 17.59 6.34
N LEU A 118 7.46 17.41 6.50
CA LEU A 118 6.79 17.21 7.77
C LEU A 118 6.72 15.73 8.15
N TYR A 119 6.79 15.44 9.44
CA TYR A 119 6.67 14.10 10.01
C TYR A 119 5.81 14.12 11.27
N SER A 120 4.91 13.17 11.42
CA SER A 120 4.24 12.90 12.69
C SER A 120 5.11 11.98 13.54
N TYR A 121 5.25 12.27 14.84
CA TYR A 121 6.04 11.45 15.73
C TYR A 121 5.31 11.12 17.04
N THR A 122 5.72 10.01 17.65
CA THR A 122 5.24 9.53 18.95
C THR A 122 6.43 9.12 19.81
N ILE A 123 6.53 9.66 21.01
CA ILE A 123 7.55 9.30 22.00
C ILE A 123 6.91 8.51 23.12
N TYR A 124 7.61 7.47 23.55
CA TYR A 124 7.18 6.60 24.63
C TYR A 124 8.10 6.76 25.86
N ASP A 125 7.52 6.61 27.04
CA ASP A 125 8.28 6.54 28.30
C ASP A 125 8.90 5.13 28.51
N ALA A 126 9.66 4.98 29.58
CA ALA A 126 10.31 3.72 29.95
C ALA A 126 9.32 2.55 30.22
N LEU A 127 8.05 2.88 30.51
CA LEU A 127 6.98 1.91 30.73
C LEU A 127 6.19 1.60 29.44
N GLY A 128 6.58 2.21 28.30
CA GLY A 128 5.92 2.01 27.01
C GLY A 128 4.65 2.84 26.83
N ARG A 129 4.36 3.81 27.71
CA ARG A 129 3.23 4.73 27.55
C ARG A 129 3.62 5.91 26.66
N ILE A 130 2.67 6.44 25.90
CA ILE A 130 2.89 7.65 25.10
C ILE A 130 3.15 8.83 26.06
N SER A 131 4.28 9.50 25.90
CA SER A 131 4.68 10.68 26.67
C SER A 131 4.58 11.97 25.86
N GLU A 132 4.71 11.89 24.54
CA GLU A 132 4.63 13.05 23.66
C GLU A 132 4.21 12.60 22.25
N VAL A 133 3.31 13.35 21.62
CA VAL A 133 2.98 13.22 20.18
C VAL A 133 3.02 14.60 19.54
N GLY A 134 3.40 14.66 18.28
CA GLY A 134 3.44 15.94 17.57
C GLY A 134 3.81 15.79 16.12
N GLN A 135 3.95 16.93 15.48
CA GLN A 135 4.45 17.06 14.11
C GLN A 135 5.73 17.91 14.13
N ILE A 136 6.69 17.56 13.29
CA ILE A 136 7.94 18.29 13.13
C ILE A 136 8.27 18.47 11.67
N ASP A 137 8.91 19.61 11.36
CA ASP A 137 9.56 19.90 10.11
C ASP A 137 11.03 19.49 10.22
N ASN A 138 11.46 18.54 9.40
CA ASN A 138 12.84 18.10 9.37
C ASN A 138 13.29 17.70 7.97
N SER A 139 14.20 18.46 7.39
CA SER A 139 14.81 18.19 6.09
C SER A 139 15.70 16.93 6.07
N THR A 140 16.04 16.39 7.23
CA THR A 140 16.76 15.10 7.32
C THR A 140 15.78 13.96 7.17
N VAL A 141 15.88 13.26 6.04
CA VAL A 141 15.01 12.11 5.71
C VAL A 141 15.07 11.03 6.79
N MET A 142 13.89 10.62 7.28
CA MET A 142 13.77 9.54 8.25
C MET A 142 14.23 8.20 7.67
N THR A 143 14.97 7.45 8.45
CA THR A 143 15.41 6.08 8.11
C THR A 143 15.10 5.12 9.26
N TYR A 144 15.07 3.82 8.96
CA TYR A 144 14.89 2.78 9.98
C TYR A 144 16.00 2.80 11.05
N LYS A 145 17.22 3.22 10.70
CA LYS A 145 18.34 3.35 11.64
C LYS A 145 18.09 4.47 12.65
N ILE A 146 17.62 5.62 12.17
CA ILE A 146 17.24 6.77 13.04
C ILE A 146 16.11 6.36 13.97
N ALA A 147 15.05 5.74 13.45
CA ALA A 147 13.89 5.33 14.24
C ALA A 147 14.25 4.34 15.35
N ARG A 148 15.21 3.46 15.11
CA ARG A 148 15.75 2.50 16.09
C ARG A 148 16.87 3.06 16.96
N SER A 149 17.26 4.31 16.76
CA SER A 149 18.37 4.97 17.48
C SER A 149 19.67 4.17 17.38
N ASP A 150 19.99 3.65 16.17
CA ASP A 150 21.19 2.86 15.91
C ASP A 150 22.45 3.60 16.42
N PRO A 151 23.30 2.97 17.23
CA PRO A 151 24.50 3.60 17.77
C PRO A 151 25.51 4.08 16.71
N SER A 152 25.43 3.55 15.49
CA SER A 152 26.31 3.91 14.37
C SER A 152 25.89 5.19 13.63
N GLY A 153 24.77 5.82 14.04
CA GLY A 153 24.18 6.96 13.32
C GLY A 153 23.45 7.97 14.21
N THR A 154 22.63 8.79 13.58
CA THR A 154 21.78 9.76 14.26
C THR A 154 20.68 9.05 15.05
N SER A 155 20.56 9.29 16.34
CA SER A 155 19.44 8.76 17.13
C SER A 155 18.14 9.48 16.81
N LEU A 156 17.00 8.85 17.12
CA LEU A 156 15.67 9.48 16.99
C LEU A 156 15.59 10.80 17.80
N ALA A 157 16.19 10.82 19.00
CA ALA A 157 16.22 12.02 19.83
C ALA A 157 17.03 13.15 19.19
N SER A 158 18.21 12.85 18.64
CA SER A 158 19.04 13.83 17.94
C SER A 158 18.38 14.33 16.66
N TRP A 159 17.76 13.43 15.89
CA TRP A 159 17.01 13.79 14.69
C TRP A 159 15.84 14.75 15.01
N ARG A 160 15.10 14.47 16.09
CA ARG A 160 14.01 15.33 16.56
C ARG A 160 14.49 16.69 17.07
N LEU A 161 15.66 16.75 17.70
CA LEU A 161 16.25 18.02 18.19
C LEU A 161 16.77 18.90 17.04
N ALA A 162 17.17 18.30 15.94
CA ALA A 162 17.64 19.00 14.74
C ALA A 162 16.50 19.52 13.84
N ALA A 163 15.24 19.29 14.21
CA ALA A 163 14.08 19.75 13.45
C ALA A 163 14.01 21.29 13.39
N ASN A 164 13.58 21.81 12.24
CA ASN A 164 13.42 23.25 11.98
C ASN A 164 12.26 23.86 12.78
N GLY A 165 11.24 23.10 13.07
CA GLY A 165 10.05 23.51 13.81
C GLY A 165 9.31 22.33 14.44
N LYS A 166 8.52 22.58 15.46
CA LYS A 166 7.61 21.62 16.09
C LYS A 166 6.23 22.23 16.17
N ASP A 167 5.28 21.59 15.50
CA ASP A 167 3.89 21.96 15.53
C ASP A 167 3.05 20.93 16.27
N GLN A 168 1.95 21.37 16.89
CA GLN A 168 0.92 20.52 17.51
C GLN A 168 1.46 19.50 18.52
N VAL A 169 2.37 19.91 19.40
CA VAL A 169 2.91 19.01 20.44
C VAL A 169 1.90 18.85 21.58
N THR A 170 1.53 17.60 21.87
CA THR A 170 0.74 17.21 23.04
C THR A 170 1.60 16.34 23.96
N LYS A 171 1.62 16.66 25.26
CA LYS A 171 2.36 15.95 26.31
C LYS A 171 1.42 15.36 27.34
#